data_b3c1b1c66c73ff91b7d9c658ebae0162
#
_entry.id   b3c1b1c66c73ff91b7d9c658ebae0162
#
_cell.length_a   1.000
_cell.length_b   1.000
_cell.length_c   1.000
_cell.angle_alpha   90.00
_cell.angle_beta   90.00
_cell.angle_gamma   90.00
#
_symmetry.space_group_name_H-M   'P 1'
#
loop_
_entity.id
_entity.type
_entity.pdbx_description
1 polymer ?
#
loop_
_entity_poly.entity_id
_entity_poly.type
_entity_poly.pdbx_seq_one_letter_code
_entity_poly.pdbx_strand_id
1 'polypeptide(L)'
;MKANLEDLRDSFKVGYEAYEASRKEANDIWDLYHNRHYTQDQLAVLERRGQPAETFNVVKLFSRMLVGYYSTIVNTVIASPVNPRDIDNATMLNDAIAHVFDDNRFDILGDQIKLGGLVSGVLACEVTVEDTGARDVFGRPINRVNYDYVNDSELVFDPASTQDDYSDARFLHRFKWLSKDAVIKAYGKRAVERLDAYYNYLNVDEADFEFNNNFEYTGYYRVFDNFLIVHSVMEDENGERWSCHWSEGVMLKKTRITNQETRWPYRIQFLHSSNVKEYYGVFREVAESQRAINQALIKLQLMVNSEKAFVQDGAVDNIDDFTVNFNRVNAVIPVKELAGIKIEQMSREILDQYTVIDKALDRIQRVLGVNDSFLGMAYASDSGRKVKLQQSATIMSLRYITARIESFYQSLGDDTAKLIRQYYTANQVIMVVDEVVGNRWIELNKPMMEFAGSFDANGQPQMRPILLPEVDPASGEIMEDEDGNIIMAPVNELETELRDMHFTIRIDASAYNDEDEKAQLMLETVMSGQVGQMMSQVNPAGFFQMSALAMKSMKTKYSPDIVAVLNQTAAMLGGDPEAQAQASQMAQGGQQGGQPMSKALKLPQNTNEGVA
;
A
#
# COMPACT_ATOMS: atom_id res chain seq x y z
N MET A 1 -32.05 -1.73 8.09
CA MET A 1 -31.68 -2.64 6.99
C MET A 1 -31.62 -4.06 7.57
N LYS A 2 -32.13 -5.04 6.88
CA LYS A 2 -32.07 -6.42 7.37
C LYS A 2 -31.08 -7.21 6.53
N ALA A 3 -30.40 -8.19 7.11
CA ALA A 3 -29.49 -9.05 6.36
C ALA A 3 -30.28 -10.09 5.54
N ASN A 4 -31.14 -9.62 4.63
CA ASN A 4 -31.90 -10.40 3.67
C ASN A 4 -31.49 -10.07 2.24
N LEU A 5 -31.86 -10.89 1.27
CA LEU A 5 -31.41 -10.73 -0.11
C LEU A 5 -31.98 -9.48 -0.79
N GLU A 6 -33.19 -9.09 -0.47
CA GLU A 6 -33.88 -7.92 -1.03
C GLU A 6 -33.15 -6.62 -0.61
N ASP A 7 -32.95 -6.42 0.69
CA ASP A 7 -32.24 -5.24 1.22
C ASP A 7 -30.79 -5.17 0.72
N LEU A 8 -30.12 -6.33 0.54
CA LEU A 8 -28.77 -6.40 0.00
C LEU A 8 -28.72 -5.95 -1.47
N ARG A 9 -29.68 -6.39 -2.28
CA ARG A 9 -29.78 -5.97 -3.68
C ARG A 9 -30.06 -4.48 -3.82
N ASP A 10 -31.01 -3.98 -3.02
CA ASP A 10 -31.37 -2.56 -3.03
C ASP A 10 -30.21 -1.69 -2.60
N SER A 11 -29.49 -2.06 -1.53
CA SER A 11 -28.31 -1.33 -1.08
C SER A 11 -27.17 -1.38 -2.10
N PHE A 12 -26.97 -2.52 -2.75
CA PHE A 12 -25.98 -2.65 -3.83
C PHE A 12 -26.33 -1.71 -4.99
N LYS A 13 -27.58 -1.72 -5.45
CA LYS A 13 -28.04 -0.85 -6.54
C LYS A 13 -27.85 0.63 -6.20
N VAL A 14 -28.34 1.05 -5.03
CA VAL A 14 -28.23 2.45 -4.57
C VAL A 14 -26.77 2.89 -4.47
N GLY A 15 -25.92 2.06 -3.89
CA GLY A 15 -24.48 2.37 -3.79
C GLY A 15 -23.78 2.39 -5.15
N TYR A 16 -24.15 1.47 -6.06
CA TYR A 16 -23.59 1.39 -7.40
C TYR A 16 -23.95 2.62 -8.23
N GLU A 17 -25.20 3.04 -8.25
CA GLU A 17 -25.68 4.22 -8.98
C GLU A 17 -25.12 5.53 -8.40
N ALA A 18 -24.98 5.62 -7.06
CA ALA A 18 -24.51 6.85 -6.40
C ALA A 18 -23.08 7.26 -6.77
N TYR A 19 -22.21 6.29 -7.06
CA TYR A 19 -20.79 6.53 -7.38
C TYR A 19 -20.43 6.19 -8.84
N GLU A 20 -21.42 6.10 -9.74
CA GLU A 20 -21.20 5.79 -11.14
C GLU A 20 -20.22 6.76 -11.82
N ALA A 21 -20.40 8.05 -11.58
CA ALA A 21 -19.53 9.09 -12.16
C ALA A 21 -18.06 8.93 -11.73
N SER A 22 -17.81 8.64 -10.45
CA SER A 22 -16.45 8.42 -9.93
C SER A 22 -15.81 7.17 -10.51
N ARG A 23 -16.58 6.05 -10.62
CA ARG A 23 -16.07 4.83 -11.25
C ARG A 23 -15.73 5.03 -12.72
N LYS A 24 -16.60 5.71 -13.48
CA LYS A 24 -16.34 6.01 -14.88
C LYS A 24 -15.07 6.84 -15.05
N GLU A 25 -14.91 7.87 -14.23
CA GLU A 25 -13.71 8.69 -14.24
C GLU A 25 -12.46 7.90 -13.86
N ALA A 26 -12.52 7.08 -12.80
CA ALA A 26 -11.41 6.21 -12.40
C ALA A 26 -11.01 5.26 -13.54
N ASN A 27 -11.99 4.66 -14.24
CA ASN A 27 -11.72 3.81 -15.41
C ASN A 27 -11.06 4.59 -16.54
N ASP A 28 -11.49 5.82 -16.84
CA ASP A 28 -10.86 6.68 -17.84
C ASP A 28 -9.39 6.96 -17.49
N ILE A 29 -9.06 7.19 -16.23
CA ILE A 29 -7.67 7.39 -15.79
C ILE A 29 -6.87 6.09 -15.86
N TRP A 30 -7.46 4.94 -15.49
CA TRP A 30 -6.84 3.63 -15.68
C TRP A 30 -6.54 3.33 -17.14
N ASP A 31 -7.43 3.73 -18.07
CA ASP A 31 -7.20 3.59 -19.49
C ASP A 31 -6.00 4.44 -19.95
N LEU A 32 -5.89 5.67 -19.48
CA LEU A 32 -4.70 6.49 -19.72
C LEU A 32 -3.44 5.82 -19.17
N TYR A 33 -3.47 5.33 -17.93
CA TYR A 33 -2.34 4.63 -17.32
C TYR A 33 -1.90 3.40 -18.13
N HIS A 34 -2.86 2.61 -18.64
CA HIS A 34 -2.60 1.41 -19.45
C HIS A 34 -2.31 1.69 -20.91
N ASN A 35 -2.13 2.96 -21.29
CA ASN A 35 -1.87 3.39 -22.67
C ASN A 35 -3.05 3.19 -23.63
N ARG A 36 -4.26 3.13 -23.11
CA ARG A 36 -5.51 3.09 -23.88
C ARG A 36 -6.10 4.50 -24.01
N HIS A 37 -5.39 5.37 -24.76
CA HIS A 37 -5.72 6.80 -24.83
C HIS A 37 -6.86 7.12 -25.80
N TYR A 38 -7.23 6.18 -26.67
CA TYR A 38 -8.23 6.36 -27.72
C TYR A 38 -9.27 5.25 -27.66
N THR A 39 -10.53 5.61 -27.87
CA THR A 39 -11.60 4.63 -28.07
C THR A 39 -11.48 3.98 -29.45
N GLN A 40 -12.14 2.84 -29.67
CA GLN A 40 -12.14 2.14 -30.96
C GLN A 40 -12.68 3.04 -32.08
N ASP A 41 -13.71 3.86 -31.81
CA ASP A 41 -14.25 4.80 -32.77
C ASP A 41 -13.24 5.90 -33.13
N GLN A 42 -12.50 6.41 -32.14
CA GLN A 42 -11.44 7.40 -32.38
C GLN A 42 -10.30 6.80 -33.21
N LEU A 43 -9.89 5.57 -32.92
CA LEU A 43 -8.87 4.85 -33.71
C LEU A 43 -9.34 4.68 -35.17
N ALA A 44 -10.58 4.26 -35.39
CA ALA A 44 -11.16 4.13 -36.74
C ALA A 44 -11.23 5.47 -37.50
N VAL A 45 -11.45 6.58 -36.80
CA VAL A 45 -11.43 7.92 -37.42
C VAL A 45 -9.98 8.32 -37.76
N LEU A 46 -9.00 8.08 -36.88
CA LEU A 46 -7.60 8.37 -37.17
C LEU A 46 -7.07 7.54 -38.33
N GLU A 47 -7.38 6.24 -38.38
CA GLU A 47 -7.01 5.35 -39.47
C GLU A 47 -7.59 5.82 -40.80
N ARG A 48 -8.87 6.17 -40.82
CA ARG A 48 -9.56 6.70 -42.02
C ARG A 48 -8.94 8.00 -42.56
N ARG A 49 -8.32 8.78 -41.65
CA ARG A 49 -7.62 10.03 -41.98
C ARG A 49 -6.14 9.82 -42.29
N GLY A 50 -5.63 8.59 -42.20
CA GLY A 50 -4.20 8.30 -42.32
C GLY A 50 -3.36 8.95 -41.24
N GLN A 51 -3.94 9.21 -40.06
CA GLN A 51 -3.29 9.83 -38.91
C GLN A 51 -2.83 8.75 -37.94
N PRO A 52 -1.58 8.80 -37.46
CA PRO A 52 -1.10 7.87 -36.44
C PRO A 52 -1.75 8.15 -35.08
N ALA A 53 -2.00 7.10 -34.33
CA ALA A 53 -2.45 7.18 -32.94
C ALA A 53 -1.25 7.32 -31.98
N GLU A 54 -0.53 8.45 -32.09
CA GLU A 54 0.64 8.71 -31.26
C GLU A 54 0.26 9.06 -29.84
N THR A 55 1.00 8.52 -28.88
CA THR A 55 0.78 8.79 -27.45
C THR A 55 2.10 8.99 -26.70
N PHE A 56 2.11 9.93 -25.78
CA PHE A 56 3.17 10.08 -24.78
C PHE A 56 2.53 9.98 -23.39
N ASN A 57 2.67 8.80 -22.76
CA ASN A 57 1.96 8.49 -21.53
C ASN A 57 2.61 9.13 -20.31
N VAL A 58 2.26 10.37 -20.03
CA VAL A 58 2.74 11.15 -18.90
C VAL A 58 2.08 10.69 -17.59
N VAL A 59 0.82 10.26 -17.63
CA VAL A 59 0.10 9.72 -16.46
C VAL A 59 0.86 8.53 -15.88
N LYS A 60 1.28 7.56 -16.71
CA LYS A 60 2.06 6.40 -16.27
C LYS A 60 3.42 6.79 -15.71
N LEU A 61 4.08 7.77 -16.33
CA LEU A 61 5.38 8.27 -15.88
C LEU A 61 5.28 8.81 -14.44
N PHE A 62 4.39 9.77 -14.22
CA PHE A 62 4.22 10.40 -12.91
C PHE A 62 3.63 9.45 -11.87
N SER A 63 2.73 8.52 -12.26
CA SER A 63 2.23 7.49 -11.33
C SER A 63 3.37 6.67 -10.74
N ARG A 64 4.28 6.18 -11.59
CA ARG A 64 5.43 5.38 -11.12
C ARG A 64 6.38 6.17 -10.23
N MET A 65 6.59 7.44 -10.54
CA MET A 65 7.45 8.31 -9.75
C MET A 65 6.84 8.60 -8.38
N LEU A 66 5.54 8.90 -8.33
CA LEU A 66 4.84 9.13 -7.07
C LEU A 66 4.77 7.85 -6.22
N VAL A 67 4.48 6.69 -6.82
CA VAL A 67 4.53 5.41 -6.09
C VAL A 67 5.94 5.17 -5.54
N GLY A 68 6.99 5.33 -6.36
CA GLY A 68 8.37 5.21 -5.91
C GLY A 68 8.70 6.16 -4.75
N TYR A 69 8.27 7.41 -4.83
CA TYR A 69 8.44 8.36 -3.73
C TYR A 69 7.74 7.91 -2.44
N TYR A 70 6.46 7.54 -2.52
CA TYR A 70 5.72 7.07 -1.35
C TYR A 70 6.22 5.72 -0.81
N SER A 71 6.95 4.95 -1.60
CA SER A 71 7.55 3.69 -1.16
C SER A 71 8.90 3.91 -0.47
N THR A 72 9.60 5.03 -0.77
CA THR A 72 10.80 5.43 -0.02
C THR A 72 10.47 6.02 1.36
N ILE A 73 9.24 6.53 1.54
CA ILE A 73 8.76 6.92 2.88
C ILE A 73 8.44 5.63 3.62
N VAL A 74 9.33 5.23 4.52
CA VAL A 74 9.15 4.01 5.31
C VAL A 74 7.99 4.21 6.29
N ASN A 75 6.85 3.63 5.97
CA ASN A 75 5.69 3.61 6.85
C ASN A 75 5.77 2.38 7.76
N THR A 76 6.62 2.43 8.78
CA THR A 76 6.69 1.37 9.79
C THR A 76 5.56 1.55 10.78
N VAL A 77 4.71 0.54 10.89
CA VAL A 77 3.64 0.50 11.88
C VAL A 77 4.22 0.07 13.21
N ILE A 78 4.08 0.91 14.24
CA ILE A 78 4.61 0.65 15.58
C ILE A 78 3.49 0.72 16.62
N ALA A 79 3.29 -0.35 17.35
CA ALA A 79 2.45 -0.37 18.55
C ALA A 79 3.24 0.22 19.71
N SER A 80 2.78 1.34 20.25
CA SER A 80 3.38 2.00 21.40
C SER A 80 2.58 1.69 22.66
N PRO A 81 3.21 1.20 23.74
CA PRO A 81 2.50 0.89 24.97
C PRO A 81 2.00 2.18 25.63
N VAL A 82 0.81 2.13 26.20
CA VAL A 82 0.27 3.22 27.01
C VAL A 82 0.81 3.14 28.44
N ASN A 83 1.05 1.94 28.95
CA ASN A 83 1.58 1.69 30.28
C ASN A 83 3.05 1.24 30.22
N PRO A 84 3.89 1.64 31.17
CA PRO A 84 5.29 1.20 31.21
C PRO A 84 5.48 -0.32 31.42
N ARG A 85 4.45 -1.02 31.91
CA ARG A 85 4.49 -2.48 32.12
C ARG A 85 4.38 -3.27 30.83
N ASP A 86 3.84 -2.63 29.80
CA ASP A 86 3.50 -3.28 28.51
C ASP A 86 4.62 -3.14 27.46
N ILE A 87 5.83 -2.69 27.86
CA ILE A 87 6.93 -2.42 26.92
C ILE A 87 7.38 -3.70 26.22
N ASP A 88 7.57 -4.79 26.97
CA ASP A 88 8.04 -6.07 26.42
C ASP A 88 6.98 -6.68 25.49
N ASN A 89 5.71 -6.59 25.88
CA ASN A 89 4.58 -7.07 25.08
C ASN A 89 4.39 -6.22 23.81
N ALA A 90 4.60 -4.91 23.90
CA ALA A 90 4.58 -4.04 22.72
C ALA A 90 5.69 -4.40 21.73
N THR A 91 6.87 -4.78 22.22
CA THR A 91 7.96 -5.24 21.36
C THR A 91 7.59 -6.53 20.63
N MET A 92 7.03 -7.51 21.34
CA MET A 92 6.56 -8.77 20.74
C MET A 92 5.43 -8.53 19.72
N LEU A 93 4.50 -7.61 20.01
CA LEU A 93 3.44 -7.24 19.09
C LEU A 93 3.98 -6.56 17.84
N ASN A 94 4.98 -5.69 17.98
CA ASN A 94 5.65 -5.05 16.83
C ASN A 94 6.34 -6.08 15.93
N ASP A 95 7.01 -7.06 16.54
CA ASP A 95 7.63 -8.14 15.80
C ASP A 95 6.60 -9.02 15.07
N ALA A 96 5.48 -9.31 15.72
CA ALA A 96 4.39 -10.06 15.09
C ALA A 96 3.74 -9.27 13.93
N ILE A 97 3.52 -7.95 14.09
CA ILE A 97 3.03 -7.09 13.01
C ILE A 97 4.02 -7.09 11.85
N ALA A 98 5.32 -6.88 12.12
CA ALA A 98 6.35 -6.89 11.09
C ALA A 98 6.35 -8.22 10.32
N HIS A 99 6.28 -9.35 11.04
CA HIS A 99 6.18 -10.68 10.42
C HIS A 99 4.95 -10.81 9.50
N VAL A 100 3.77 -10.32 9.91
CA VAL A 100 2.56 -10.35 9.07
C VAL A 100 2.76 -9.52 7.81
N PHE A 101 3.37 -8.34 7.89
CA PHE A 101 3.65 -7.50 6.73
C PHE A 101 4.64 -8.17 5.76
N ASP A 102 5.71 -8.78 6.28
CA ASP A 102 6.71 -9.50 5.48
C ASP A 102 6.12 -10.74 4.81
N ASP A 103 5.34 -11.53 5.55
CA ASP A 103 4.71 -12.75 5.08
C ASP A 103 3.72 -12.49 3.94
N ASN A 104 3.06 -11.34 3.96
CA ASN A 104 2.17 -10.86 2.89
C ASN A 104 2.91 -10.10 1.77
N ARG A 105 4.23 -9.98 1.84
CA ARG A 105 5.02 -9.19 0.88
C ARG A 105 4.43 -7.80 0.67
N PHE A 106 4.19 -7.12 1.80
CA PHE A 106 3.48 -5.86 1.80
C PHE A 106 4.24 -4.72 1.10
N ASP A 107 5.54 -4.88 0.87
CA ASP A 107 6.34 -4.04 0.00
C ASP A 107 5.72 -3.93 -1.41
N ILE A 108 5.39 -5.08 -2.02
CA ILE A 108 4.78 -5.14 -3.37
C ILE A 108 3.30 -4.78 -3.32
N LEU A 109 2.56 -5.36 -2.36
CA LEU A 109 1.12 -5.13 -2.20
C LEU A 109 0.84 -3.65 -1.89
N GLY A 110 1.62 -3.04 -1.01
CA GLY A 110 1.52 -1.63 -0.66
C GLY A 110 1.72 -0.70 -1.85
N ASP A 111 2.60 -1.05 -2.79
CA ASP A 111 2.79 -0.30 -4.02
C ASP A 111 1.58 -0.39 -4.95
N GLN A 112 0.93 -1.56 -5.02
CA GLN A 112 -0.33 -1.72 -5.77
C GLN A 112 -1.46 -0.89 -5.14
N ILE A 113 -1.58 -0.90 -3.81
CA ILE A 113 -2.58 -0.10 -3.09
C ILE A 113 -2.34 1.41 -3.32
N LYS A 114 -1.09 1.87 -3.22
CA LYS A 114 -0.71 3.27 -3.49
C LYS A 114 -1.04 3.67 -4.93
N LEU A 115 -0.71 2.81 -5.90
CA LEU A 115 -1.04 3.04 -7.30
C LEU A 115 -2.55 3.16 -7.50
N GLY A 116 -3.34 2.24 -6.93
CA GLY A 116 -4.80 2.30 -6.94
C GLY A 116 -5.30 3.64 -6.40
N GLY A 117 -4.83 4.03 -5.20
CA GLY A 117 -5.18 5.31 -4.59
C GLY A 117 -4.84 6.52 -5.45
N LEU A 118 -3.64 6.57 -6.03
CA LEU A 118 -3.22 7.69 -6.89
C LEU A 118 -4.06 7.80 -8.16
N VAL A 119 -4.43 6.68 -8.77
CA VAL A 119 -5.18 6.63 -10.03
C VAL A 119 -6.67 6.80 -9.80
N SER A 120 -7.27 5.96 -8.96
CA SER A 120 -8.73 5.97 -8.73
C SER A 120 -9.18 6.86 -7.57
N GLY A 121 -8.29 7.13 -6.62
CA GLY A 121 -8.63 7.87 -5.39
C GLY A 121 -8.98 6.99 -4.21
N VAL A 122 -8.90 5.66 -4.34
CA VAL A 122 -9.28 4.69 -3.29
C VAL A 122 -8.09 3.82 -2.92
N LEU A 123 -7.64 3.93 -1.68
CA LEU A 123 -6.75 2.94 -1.07
C LEU A 123 -7.63 1.85 -0.47
N ALA A 124 -7.48 0.61 -0.91
CA ALA A 124 -8.31 -0.49 -0.40
C ALA A 124 -7.51 -1.78 -0.25
N CYS A 125 -7.74 -2.46 0.87
CA CYS A 125 -7.16 -3.75 1.21
C CYS A 125 -8.20 -4.61 1.92
N GLU A 126 -8.28 -5.88 1.57
CA GLU A 126 -9.02 -6.89 2.32
C GLU A 126 -8.10 -7.55 3.33
N VAL A 127 -8.55 -7.67 4.56
CA VAL A 127 -7.83 -8.32 5.65
C VAL A 127 -8.62 -9.55 6.06
N THR A 128 -8.02 -10.71 5.93
CA THR A 128 -8.65 -11.99 6.26
C THR A 128 -7.77 -12.80 7.21
N VAL A 129 -8.38 -13.66 8.00
CA VAL A 129 -7.67 -14.63 8.84
C VAL A 129 -7.96 -16.02 8.30
N GLU A 130 -6.91 -16.77 8.00
CA GLU A 130 -7.01 -18.14 7.50
C GLU A 130 -6.37 -19.12 8.49
N ASP A 131 -7.03 -20.26 8.69
CA ASP A 131 -6.43 -21.40 9.38
C ASP A 131 -5.47 -22.10 8.41
N THR A 132 -4.20 -22.15 8.76
CA THR A 132 -3.15 -22.79 7.93
C THR A 132 -3.31 -24.32 7.84
N GLY A 133 -4.19 -24.92 8.66
CA GLY A 133 -4.31 -26.34 8.83
C GLY A 133 -3.25 -26.95 9.75
N ALA A 134 -2.23 -26.20 10.12
CA ALA A 134 -1.25 -26.62 11.11
C ALA A 134 -1.79 -26.42 12.54
N ARG A 135 -1.32 -27.25 13.44
CA ARG A 135 -1.67 -27.19 14.86
C ARG A 135 -0.39 -27.14 15.70
N ASP A 136 -0.47 -26.43 16.80
CA ASP A 136 0.60 -26.45 17.80
C ASP A 136 0.62 -27.78 18.58
N VAL A 137 1.54 -27.89 19.54
CA VAL A 137 1.69 -29.10 20.39
C VAL A 137 0.47 -29.37 21.28
N PHE A 138 -0.43 -28.40 21.43
CA PHE A 138 -1.65 -28.48 22.22
C PHE A 138 -2.92 -28.64 21.36
N GLY A 139 -2.78 -28.71 20.03
CA GLY A 139 -3.89 -28.85 19.08
C GLY A 139 -4.54 -27.55 18.62
N ARG A 140 -4.06 -26.38 19.09
CA ARG A 140 -4.61 -25.07 18.69
C ARG A 140 -4.28 -24.76 17.23
N PRO A 141 -5.21 -24.13 16.48
CA PRO A 141 -4.96 -23.78 15.09
C PRO A 141 -3.91 -22.67 14.99
N ILE A 142 -2.97 -22.85 14.08
CA ILE A 142 -2.05 -21.80 13.69
C ILE A 142 -2.73 -20.98 12.59
N ASN A 143 -3.13 -19.77 12.94
CA ASN A 143 -3.81 -18.84 12.05
C ASN A 143 -2.80 -17.90 11.38
N ARG A 144 -3.17 -17.43 10.19
CA ARG A 144 -2.42 -16.47 9.40
C ARG A 144 -3.31 -15.29 9.02
N VAL A 145 -2.80 -14.09 9.18
CA VAL A 145 -3.45 -12.87 8.67
C VAL A 145 -2.97 -12.64 7.24
N ASN A 146 -3.91 -12.56 6.30
CA ASN A 146 -3.63 -12.33 4.88
C ASN A 146 -4.17 -10.97 4.45
N TYR A 147 -3.44 -10.32 3.54
CA TYR A 147 -3.84 -9.08 2.88
C TYR A 147 -4.03 -9.33 1.39
N ASP A 148 -5.12 -8.81 0.84
CA ASP A 148 -5.40 -8.80 -0.59
C ASP A 148 -5.68 -7.39 -1.08
N TYR A 149 -5.08 -7.03 -2.21
CA TYR A 149 -5.43 -5.80 -2.91
C TYR A 149 -6.87 -5.85 -3.40
N VAL A 150 -7.58 -4.75 -3.21
CA VAL A 150 -8.96 -4.59 -3.70
C VAL A 150 -8.98 -3.45 -4.69
N ASN A 151 -9.44 -3.73 -5.91
CA ASN A 151 -9.63 -2.70 -6.92
C ASN A 151 -10.90 -1.88 -6.58
N ASP A 152 -10.87 -0.57 -6.79
CA ASP A 152 -12.01 0.32 -6.62
C ASP A 152 -13.21 -0.09 -7.47
N SER A 153 -12.96 -0.61 -8.68
CA SER A 153 -14.01 -1.11 -9.58
C SER A 153 -14.82 -2.28 -9.03
N GLU A 154 -14.27 -3.03 -8.05
CA GLU A 154 -14.94 -4.14 -7.38
C GLU A 154 -15.78 -3.71 -6.16
N LEU A 155 -15.69 -2.43 -5.76
CA LEU A 155 -16.31 -1.93 -4.54
C LEU A 155 -17.58 -1.12 -4.82
N VAL A 156 -18.57 -1.29 -3.93
CA VAL A 156 -19.79 -0.50 -3.92
C VAL A 156 -19.97 0.09 -2.53
N PHE A 157 -19.97 1.41 -2.45
CA PHE A 157 -19.93 2.18 -1.22
C PHE A 157 -21.30 2.63 -0.75
N ASP A 158 -21.48 2.77 0.57
CA ASP A 158 -22.66 3.39 1.18
C ASP A 158 -22.66 4.89 0.91
N PRO A 159 -23.64 5.43 0.19
CA PRO A 159 -23.71 6.86 -0.06
C PRO A 159 -24.06 7.69 1.18
N ALA A 160 -24.41 7.09 2.31
CA ALA A 160 -24.64 7.79 3.55
C ALA A 160 -23.36 8.02 4.38
N SER A 161 -22.26 7.33 4.04
CA SER A 161 -20.97 7.55 4.70
C SER A 161 -20.44 8.94 4.42
N THR A 162 -19.83 9.56 5.43
CA THR A 162 -19.26 10.91 5.39
C THR A 162 -17.79 10.94 5.73
N GLN A 163 -17.26 9.84 6.26
CA GLN A 163 -15.86 9.74 6.67
C GLN A 163 -14.99 9.22 5.52
N ASP A 164 -13.80 9.81 5.37
CA ASP A 164 -12.85 9.39 4.32
C ASP A 164 -12.27 7.99 4.56
N ASP A 165 -12.26 7.51 5.80
CA ASP A 165 -11.84 6.17 6.21
C ASP A 165 -12.98 5.15 6.18
N TYR A 166 -14.15 5.57 5.73
CA TYR A 166 -15.35 4.76 5.61
C TYR A 166 -15.82 4.11 6.93
N SER A 167 -15.44 4.68 8.09
CA SER A 167 -15.70 4.11 9.41
C SER A 167 -17.17 4.21 9.84
N ASP A 168 -17.93 5.15 9.28
CA ASP A 168 -19.35 5.39 9.58
C ASP A 168 -20.32 4.67 8.64
N ALA A 169 -19.81 3.87 7.68
CA ALA A 169 -20.62 3.19 6.69
C ALA A 169 -21.49 2.10 7.33
N ARG A 170 -22.70 1.92 6.79
CA ARG A 170 -23.66 0.89 7.20
C ARG A 170 -23.49 -0.40 6.42
N PHE A 171 -22.97 -0.30 5.20
CA PHE A 171 -22.69 -1.44 4.34
C PHE A 171 -21.49 -1.18 3.43
N LEU A 172 -20.91 -2.27 2.98
CA LEU A 172 -19.92 -2.31 1.91
C LEU A 172 -20.17 -3.58 1.10
N HIS A 173 -20.15 -3.45 -0.21
CA HIS A 173 -20.20 -4.61 -1.10
C HIS A 173 -18.92 -4.68 -1.92
N ARG A 174 -18.42 -5.90 -2.08
CA ARG A 174 -17.39 -6.24 -3.05
C ARG A 174 -17.92 -7.28 -4.00
N PHE A 175 -17.80 -7.07 -5.30
CA PHE A 175 -18.24 -8.03 -6.29
C PHE A 175 -17.08 -8.55 -7.13
N LYS A 176 -17.13 -9.83 -7.44
CA LYS A 176 -16.14 -10.51 -8.29
C LYS A 176 -16.84 -11.46 -9.24
N TRP A 177 -16.31 -11.58 -10.44
CA TRP A 177 -16.66 -12.65 -11.36
C TRP A 177 -15.88 -13.90 -11.00
N LEU A 178 -16.55 -14.97 -10.64
CA LEU A 178 -15.95 -16.26 -10.30
C LEU A 178 -16.39 -17.31 -11.31
N SER A 179 -15.42 -18.12 -11.77
CA SER A 179 -15.73 -19.30 -12.60
C SER A 179 -16.51 -20.34 -11.78
N LYS A 180 -17.23 -21.19 -12.49
CA LYS A 180 -18.00 -22.30 -11.90
C LYS A 180 -17.15 -23.15 -10.95
N ASP A 181 -15.91 -23.46 -11.33
CA ASP A 181 -14.98 -24.25 -10.50
C ASP A 181 -14.56 -23.49 -9.23
N ALA A 182 -14.35 -22.18 -9.33
CA ALA A 182 -14.02 -21.34 -8.18
C ALA A 182 -15.21 -21.27 -7.19
N VAL A 183 -16.43 -21.18 -7.69
CA VAL A 183 -17.65 -21.23 -6.86
C VAL A 183 -17.80 -22.59 -6.18
N ILE A 184 -17.54 -23.70 -6.88
CA ILE A 184 -17.56 -25.05 -6.29
C ILE A 184 -16.54 -25.15 -5.15
N LYS A 185 -15.34 -24.64 -5.36
CA LYS A 185 -14.27 -24.65 -4.36
C LYS A 185 -14.63 -23.84 -3.11
N ALA A 186 -15.23 -22.66 -3.30
CA ALA A 186 -15.54 -21.72 -2.21
C ALA A 186 -16.84 -22.04 -1.47
N TYR A 187 -17.88 -22.51 -2.18
CA TYR A 187 -19.24 -22.66 -1.64
C TYR A 187 -19.83 -24.07 -1.80
N GLY A 188 -19.10 -24.96 -2.46
CA GLY A 188 -19.52 -26.35 -2.70
C GLY A 188 -20.42 -26.53 -3.93
N LYS A 189 -20.58 -27.79 -4.38
CA LYS A 189 -21.37 -28.14 -5.59
C LYS A 189 -22.83 -27.70 -5.53
N ARG A 190 -23.48 -27.81 -4.34
CA ARG A 190 -24.88 -27.40 -4.14
C ARG A 190 -25.12 -25.91 -4.40
N ALA A 191 -24.11 -25.06 -4.18
CA ALA A 191 -24.22 -23.63 -4.47
C ALA A 191 -24.37 -23.39 -5.97
N VAL A 192 -23.57 -24.06 -6.80
CA VAL A 192 -23.66 -23.97 -8.26
C VAL A 192 -24.99 -24.52 -8.78
N GLU A 193 -25.45 -25.66 -8.25
CA GLU A 193 -26.76 -26.22 -8.63
C GLU A 193 -27.90 -25.22 -8.37
N ARG A 194 -27.86 -24.51 -7.24
CA ARG A 194 -28.83 -23.45 -6.93
C ARG A 194 -28.73 -22.25 -7.85
N LEU A 195 -27.53 -21.83 -8.21
CA LEU A 195 -27.29 -20.75 -9.16
C LEU A 195 -27.77 -21.14 -10.55
N ASP A 196 -27.38 -22.32 -11.06
CA ASP A 196 -27.82 -22.81 -12.36
C ASP A 196 -29.34 -22.95 -12.43
N ALA A 197 -30.00 -23.47 -11.37
CA ALA A 197 -31.45 -23.59 -11.30
C ALA A 197 -32.15 -22.22 -11.34
N TYR A 198 -31.59 -21.22 -10.65
CA TYR A 198 -32.15 -19.87 -10.64
C TYR A 198 -32.01 -19.19 -12.01
N TYR A 199 -30.85 -19.28 -12.65
CA TYR A 199 -30.63 -18.68 -13.97
C TYR A 199 -31.41 -19.39 -15.08
N ASN A 200 -31.57 -20.71 -15.00
CA ASN A 200 -32.44 -21.47 -15.93
C ASN A 200 -33.92 -21.09 -15.79
N TYR A 201 -34.37 -20.77 -14.55
CA TYR A 201 -35.73 -20.29 -14.31
C TYR A 201 -35.98 -18.91 -14.94
N LEU A 202 -34.96 -18.02 -14.95
CA LEU A 202 -35.08 -16.68 -15.53
C LEU A 202 -35.08 -16.66 -17.08
N ASN A 203 -34.81 -17.81 -17.74
CA ASN A 203 -34.66 -17.90 -19.21
C ASN A 203 -33.75 -16.82 -19.78
N VAL A 204 -32.69 -16.48 -19.07
CA VAL A 204 -31.68 -15.54 -19.54
C VAL A 204 -30.88 -16.25 -20.64
N ASP A 205 -31.22 -15.98 -21.91
CA ASP A 205 -30.36 -16.33 -23.02
C ASP A 205 -28.98 -15.72 -22.77
N GLU A 206 -27.92 -16.50 -23.05
CA GLU A 206 -26.54 -16.00 -23.02
C GLU A 206 -26.48 -14.83 -24.02
N ALA A 207 -26.77 -13.62 -23.54
CA ALA A 207 -26.69 -12.43 -24.38
C ALA A 207 -25.22 -12.20 -24.74
N ASP A 208 -24.98 -11.72 -25.95
CA ASP A 208 -23.68 -11.30 -26.46
C ASP A 208 -23.05 -10.21 -25.56
N PHE A 209 -22.53 -10.61 -24.42
CA PHE A 209 -21.77 -9.74 -23.53
C PHE A 209 -20.30 -9.80 -23.92
N GLU A 210 -19.82 -8.75 -24.54
CA GLU A 210 -18.39 -8.46 -24.51
C GLU A 210 -17.94 -8.33 -23.05
N PHE A 211 -16.97 -9.14 -22.67
CA PHE A 211 -16.32 -9.11 -21.36
C PHE A 211 -15.52 -7.80 -21.26
N ASN A 212 -16.22 -6.68 -21.12
CA ASN A 212 -15.62 -5.40 -20.82
C ASN A 212 -15.38 -5.35 -19.30
N ASN A 213 -14.19 -4.93 -18.88
CA ASN A 213 -13.85 -4.70 -17.47
C ASN A 213 -14.75 -3.66 -16.79
N ASN A 214 -15.62 -2.99 -17.55
CA ASN A 214 -16.63 -2.07 -17.07
C ASN A 214 -17.91 -2.86 -16.85
N PHE A 215 -18.15 -3.24 -15.60
CA PHE A 215 -19.44 -3.77 -15.19
C PHE A 215 -20.48 -2.64 -15.35
N GLU A 216 -21.25 -2.69 -16.41
CA GLU A 216 -22.51 -1.98 -16.46
C GLU A 216 -23.54 -2.83 -15.72
N TYR A 217 -24.22 -2.23 -14.75
CA TYR A 217 -25.29 -2.90 -14.01
C TYR A 217 -26.45 -3.16 -14.97
N THR A 218 -26.39 -4.29 -15.66
CA THR A 218 -27.43 -4.73 -16.59
C THR A 218 -28.48 -5.63 -15.95
N GLY A 219 -28.27 -5.98 -14.67
CA GLY A 219 -29.09 -6.96 -13.96
C GLY A 219 -28.65 -8.41 -14.20
N TYR A 220 -27.62 -8.65 -15.00
CA TYR A 220 -27.11 -9.99 -15.27
C TYR A 220 -25.95 -10.34 -14.34
N TYR A 221 -26.10 -11.42 -13.61
CA TYR A 221 -25.11 -11.93 -12.66
C TYR A 221 -24.43 -13.21 -13.16
N ARG A 222 -24.67 -13.57 -14.41
CA ARG A 222 -24.05 -14.71 -15.09
C ARG A 222 -23.64 -14.33 -16.50
N VAL A 223 -22.37 -14.60 -16.85
CA VAL A 223 -21.85 -14.47 -18.21
C VAL A 223 -21.04 -15.72 -18.51
N PHE A 224 -21.48 -16.51 -19.48
CA PHE A 224 -20.96 -17.84 -19.77
C PHE A 224 -20.95 -18.72 -18.50
N ASP A 225 -19.82 -19.36 -18.18
CA ASP A 225 -19.62 -20.16 -16.96
C ASP A 225 -19.14 -19.34 -15.75
N ASN A 226 -19.24 -18.00 -15.80
CA ASN A 226 -18.88 -17.14 -14.69
C ASN A 226 -20.14 -16.59 -14.00
N PHE A 227 -20.06 -16.51 -12.68
CA PHE A 227 -21.11 -15.94 -11.84
C PHE A 227 -20.58 -14.67 -11.16
N LEU A 228 -21.40 -13.63 -11.12
CA LEU A 228 -21.12 -12.46 -10.30
C LEU A 228 -21.45 -12.80 -8.85
N ILE A 229 -20.46 -12.89 -8.02
CA ILE A 229 -20.62 -13.12 -6.58
C ILE A 229 -20.35 -11.81 -5.85
N VAL A 230 -21.31 -11.42 -5.02
CA VAL A 230 -21.22 -10.23 -4.18
C VAL A 230 -20.96 -10.65 -2.75
N HIS A 231 -19.90 -10.15 -2.17
CA HIS A 231 -19.63 -10.21 -0.74
C HIS A 231 -20.08 -8.89 -0.12
N SER A 232 -21.07 -8.95 0.76
CA SER A 232 -21.65 -7.80 1.44
C SER A 232 -21.33 -7.87 2.93
N VAL A 233 -20.77 -6.82 3.45
CA VAL A 233 -20.64 -6.60 4.89
C VAL A 233 -21.60 -5.49 5.28
N MET A 234 -22.47 -5.74 6.24
CA MET A 234 -23.52 -4.80 6.62
C MET A 234 -23.81 -4.84 8.12
N GLU A 235 -24.31 -3.73 8.63
CA GLU A 235 -24.85 -3.60 9.97
C GLU A 235 -26.39 -3.61 9.90
N ASP A 236 -27.04 -4.46 10.69
CA ASP A 236 -28.49 -4.55 10.73
C ASP A 236 -29.13 -3.52 11.67
N GLU A 237 -30.44 -3.53 11.76
CA GLU A 237 -31.24 -2.62 12.62
C GLU A 237 -30.91 -2.76 14.12
N ASN A 238 -30.32 -3.89 14.51
CA ASN A 238 -29.97 -4.19 15.90
C ASN A 238 -28.50 -3.85 16.20
N GLY A 239 -27.74 -3.33 15.23
CA GLY A 239 -26.31 -3.09 15.35
C GLY A 239 -25.45 -4.35 15.19
N GLU A 240 -26.04 -5.46 14.72
CA GLU A 240 -25.32 -6.68 14.45
C GLU A 240 -24.71 -6.65 13.05
N ARG A 241 -23.45 -7.12 12.95
CA ARG A 241 -22.73 -7.14 11.68
C ARG A 241 -22.81 -8.51 11.03
N TRP A 242 -23.06 -8.48 9.73
CA TRP A 242 -23.24 -9.66 8.91
C TRP A 242 -22.32 -9.64 7.70
N SER A 243 -21.73 -10.79 7.41
CA SER A 243 -21.04 -11.10 6.16
C SER A 243 -21.93 -12.00 5.32
N CYS A 244 -22.34 -11.52 4.15
CA CYS A 244 -23.26 -12.20 3.26
C CYS A 244 -22.61 -12.37 1.88
N HIS A 245 -22.56 -13.60 1.39
CA HIS A 245 -22.16 -13.91 0.02
C HIS A 245 -23.41 -14.30 -0.77
N TRP A 246 -23.64 -13.63 -1.88
CA TRP A 246 -24.86 -13.82 -2.66
C TRP A 246 -24.62 -13.53 -4.16
N SER A 247 -25.53 -13.98 -4.98
CA SER A 247 -25.59 -13.70 -6.40
C SER A 247 -27.05 -13.55 -6.78
N GLU A 248 -27.43 -12.45 -7.35
CA GLU A 248 -28.78 -12.02 -7.76
C GLU A 248 -29.92 -12.52 -6.87
N GLY A 249 -30.44 -13.72 -7.10
CA GLY A 249 -31.57 -14.32 -6.39
C GLY A 249 -31.16 -15.40 -5.38
N VAL A 250 -29.87 -15.65 -5.16
CA VAL A 250 -29.37 -16.77 -4.35
C VAL A 250 -28.43 -16.29 -3.25
N MET A 251 -28.83 -16.49 -1.99
CA MET A 251 -27.93 -16.37 -0.84
C MET A 251 -27.05 -17.61 -0.77
N LEU A 252 -25.73 -17.45 -0.89
CA LEU A 252 -24.76 -18.54 -0.84
C LEU A 252 -24.31 -18.83 0.58
N LYS A 253 -23.89 -17.79 1.31
CA LYS A 253 -23.42 -17.88 2.69
C LYS A 253 -23.86 -16.65 3.46
N LYS A 254 -24.29 -16.82 4.70
CA LYS A 254 -24.59 -15.74 5.63
C LYS A 254 -23.97 -16.09 6.97
N THR A 255 -23.09 -15.21 7.46
CA THR A 255 -22.37 -15.42 8.71
C THR A 255 -22.44 -14.14 9.53
N ARG A 256 -22.73 -14.27 10.83
CA ARG A 256 -22.64 -13.14 11.75
C ARG A 256 -21.18 -12.86 12.03
N ILE A 257 -20.77 -11.58 11.95
CA ILE A 257 -19.45 -11.16 12.32
C ILE A 257 -19.43 -10.94 13.83
N THR A 258 -18.77 -11.84 14.54
CA THR A 258 -18.68 -11.80 16.00
C THR A 258 -17.49 -10.96 16.47
N ASN A 259 -16.50 -10.74 15.60
CA ASN A 259 -15.40 -9.86 15.90
C ASN A 259 -15.88 -8.41 16.04
N GLN A 260 -15.91 -7.92 17.28
CA GLN A 260 -16.32 -6.55 17.59
C GLN A 260 -15.17 -5.57 17.52
N GLU A 261 -13.93 -6.03 17.50
CA GLU A 261 -12.73 -5.19 17.54
C GLU A 261 -12.40 -4.57 16.19
N THR A 262 -12.56 -5.33 15.09
CA THR A 262 -12.41 -4.82 13.73
C THR A 262 -13.79 -4.56 13.14
N ARG A 263 -14.00 -3.39 12.56
CA ARG A 263 -15.34 -3.04 12.06
C ARG A 263 -15.68 -3.76 10.75
N TRP A 264 -14.72 -3.81 9.82
CA TRP A 264 -14.89 -4.36 8.47
C TRP A 264 -13.72 -5.26 8.10
N PRO A 265 -13.90 -6.30 7.26
CA PRO A 265 -12.79 -7.05 6.69
C PRO A 265 -12.02 -6.23 5.63
N TYR A 266 -12.57 -5.09 5.21
CA TYR A 266 -11.98 -4.20 4.23
C TYR A 266 -11.50 -2.91 4.89
N ARG A 267 -10.24 -2.54 4.62
CA ARG A 267 -9.73 -1.20 4.93
C ARG A 267 -9.80 -0.34 3.70
N ILE A 268 -10.40 0.84 3.87
CA ILE A 268 -10.65 1.80 2.79
C ILE A 268 -10.23 3.17 3.28
N GLN A 269 -9.57 3.92 2.40
CA GLN A 269 -9.26 5.31 2.61
C GLN A 269 -9.40 6.05 1.28
N PHE A 270 -10.23 7.07 1.24
CA PHE A 270 -10.29 7.97 0.10
C PHE A 270 -9.15 8.97 0.15
N LEU A 271 -8.46 9.18 -0.98
CA LEU A 271 -7.47 10.25 -1.10
C LEU A 271 -8.13 11.60 -1.21
N HIS A 272 -9.13 11.69 -2.07
CA HIS A 272 -9.96 12.87 -2.23
C HIS A 272 -11.42 12.43 -2.26
N SER A 273 -12.24 13.12 -1.50
CA SER A 273 -13.68 12.93 -1.46
C SER A 273 -14.39 14.28 -1.47
N SER A 274 -15.62 14.31 -1.94
CA SER A 274 -16.45 15.52 -1.88
C SER A 274 -17.82 15.24 -1.28
N ASN A 275 -18.47 16.29 -0.79
CA ASN A 275 -19.83 16.23 -0.23
C ASN A 275 -20.90 15.81 -1.25
N VAL A 276 -20.57 15.80 -2.55
CA VAL A 276 -21.43 15.30 -3.65
C VAL A 276 -21.23 13.81 -3.94
N LYS A 277 -20.64 13.07 -2.99
CA LYS A 277 -20.42 11.63 -3.11
C LYS A 277 -19.54 11.24 -4.30
N GLU A 278 -18.44 11.95 -4.40
CA GLU A 278 -17.40 11.68 -5.36
C GLU A 278 -16.12 11.30 -4.64
N TYR A 279 -15.40 10.36 -5.21
CA TYR A 279 -13.99 10.11 -4.92
C TYR A 279 -13.19 10.22 -6.21
N TYR A 280 -11.94 10.63 -6.11
CA TYR A 280 -11.08 10.77 -7.27
C TYR A 280 -9.59 10.72 -6.92
N GLY A 281 -8.78 10.32 -7.91
CA GLY A 281 -7.34 10.28 -7.80
C GLY A 281 -6.66 11.61 -8.17
N VAL A 282 -5.34 11.64 -8.02
CA VAL A 282 -4.53 12.85 -8.28
C VAL A 282 -4.47 13.23 -9.75
N PHE A 283 -4.79 12.29 -10.66
CA PHE A 283 -4.69 12.48 -12.10
C PHE A 283 -5.94 13.10 -12.75
N ARG A 284 -7.03 13.31 -12.00
CA ARG A 284 -8.22 14.01 -12.48
C ARG A 284 -7.87 15.35 -13.14
N GLU A 285 -7.06 16.15 -12.45
CA GLU A 285 -6.75 17.51 -12.89
C GLU A 285 -5.77 17.58 -14.06
N VAL A 286 -5.05 16.48 -14.34
CA VAL A 286 -4.05 16.43 -15.41
C VAL A 286 -4.49 15.65 -16.65
N ALA A 287 -5.61 14.95 -16.59
CA ALA A 287 -6.13 14.14 -17.68
C ALA A 287 -6.33 14.94 -18.98
N GLU A 288 -6.89 16.15 -18.88
CA GLU A 288 -7.07 17.02 -20.04
C GLU A 288 -5.73 17.50 -20.63
N SER A 289 -4.72 17.75 -19.78
CA SER A 289 -3.38 18.10 -20.27
C SER A 289 -2.72 16.92 -20.98
N GLN A 290 -2.94 15.69 -20.51
CA GLN A 290 -2.52 14.46 -21.21
C GLN A 290 -3.17 14.33 -22.59
N ARG A 291 -4.47 14.58 -22.68
CA ARG A 291 -5.20 14.55 -23.97
C ARG A 291 -4.68 15.63 -24.94
N ALA A 292 -4.38 16.82 -24.41
CA ALA A 292 -3.80 17.91 -25.21
C ALA A 292 -2.42 17.54 -25.77
N ILE A 293 -1.56 16.89 -25.00
CA ILE A 293 -0.25 16.38 -25.46
C ILE A 293 -0.45 15.39 -26.61
N ASN A 294 -1.33 14.41 -26.48
CA ASN A 294 -1.58 13.42 -27.51
C ASN A 294 -2.10 14.08 -28.82
N GLN A 295 -3.01 15.04 -28.69
CA GLN A 295 -3.52 15.78 -29.86
C GLN A 295 -2.43 16.61 -30.55
N ALA A 296 -1.54 17.24 -29.77
CA ALA A 296 -0.42 17.99 -30.32
C ALA A 296 0.57 17.07 -31.04
N LEU A 297 0.84 15.87 -30.51
CA LEU A 297 1.72 14.87 -31.14
C LEU A 297 1.16 14.39 -32.48
N ILE A 298 -0.15 14.07 -32.55
CA ILE A 298 -0.80 13.68 -33.82
C ILE A 298 -0.66 14.78 -34.86
N LYS A 299 -0.93 16.05 -34.48
CA LYS A 299 -0.80 17.21 -35.37
C LYS A 299 0.63 17.41 -35.81
N LEU A 300 1.59 17.30 -34.88
CA LEU A 300 3.02 17.47 -35.15
C LEU A 300 3.49 16.43 -36.17
N GLN A 301 3.15 15.17 -35.98
CA GLN A 301 3.56 14.10 -36.89
C GLN A 301 2.93 14.27 -38.28
N LEU A 302 1.68 14.73 -38.33
CA LEU A 302 1.04 15.07 -39.63
C LEU A 302 1.75 16.23 -40.32
N MET A 303 2.10 17.29 -39.59
CA MET A 303 2.79 18.45 -40.13
C MET A 303 4.21 18.16 -40.62
N VAL A 304 4.96 17.32 -39.87
CA VAL A 304 6.32 16.90 -40.25
C VAL A 304 6.30 16.10 -41.54
N ASN A 305 5.25 15.29 -41.76
CA ASN A 305 5.11 14.42 -42.92
C ASN A 305 4.34 15.07 -44.10
N SER A 306 3.84 16.31 -43.94
CA SER A 306 3.06 17.00 -44.97
C SER A 306 3.73 18.31 -45.36
N GLU A 307 4.20 18.38 -46.59
CA GLU A 307 4.61 19.60 -47.24
C GLU A 307 3.53 20.04 -48.25
N LYS A 308 3.25 21.33 -48.33
CA LYS A 308 2.33 21.88 -49.33
C LYS A 308 3.14 22.57 -50.41
N ALA A 309 2.97 22.08 -51.62
CA ALA A 309 3.51 22.74 -52.81
C ALA A 309 2.37 23.46 -53.54
N PHE A 310 2.53 24.76 -53.71
CA PHE A 310 1.66 25.55 -54.60
C PHE A 310 2.34 25.63 -55.95
N VAL A 311 1.71 25.07 -56.95
CA VAL A 311 2.23 25.03 -58.33
C VAL A 311 1.34 25.90 -59.20
N GLN A 312 1.93 26.93 -59.83
CA GLN A 312 1.24 27.78 -60.77
C GLN A 312 0.97 26.97 -62.04
N ASP A 313 -0.18 27.20 -62.67
CA ASP A 313 -0.55 26.50 -63.89
C ASP A 313 0.50 26.73 -64.99
N GLY A 314 1.01 25.63 -65.55
CA GLY A 314 2.08 25.64 -66.55
C GLY A 314 3.53 25.64 -66.01
N ALA A 315 3.75 25.71 -64.71
CA ALA A 315 5.10 25.65 -64.11
C ALA A 315 5.73 24.24 -64.14
N VAL A 316 4.89 23.20 -64.26
CA VAL A 316 5.29 21.78 -64.32
C VAL A 316 4.63 21.14 -65.57
N ASP A 317 5.33 20.22 -66.24
CA ASP A 317 4.80 19.53 -67.40
C ASP A 317 3.69 18.53 -67.05
N ASN A 318 3.88 17.81 -65.97
CA ASN A 318 2.93 16.81 -65.51
C ASN A 318 2.80 16.90 -63.97
N ILE A 319 1.60 17.26 -63.51
CA ILE A 319 1.29 17.40 -62.07
C ILE A 319 1.31 16.03 -61.38
N ASP A 320 0.91 14.95 -62.04
CA ASP A 320 0.89 13.62 -61.46
C ASP A 320 2.32 13.12 -61.18
N ASP A 321 3.24 13.30 -62.13
CA ASP A 321 4.65 12.97 -61.95
C ASP A 321 5.32 13.84 -60.89
N PHE A 322 4.94 15.12 -60.83
CA PHE A 322 5.42 16.01 -59.75
C PHE A 322 4.96 15.48 -58.37
N THR A 323 3.68 15.15 -58.24
CA THR A 323 3.11 14.67 -56.98
C THR A 323 3.75 13.36 -56.50
N VAL A 324 3.98 12.41 -57.41
CA VAL A 324 4.62 11.12 -57.10
C VAL A 324 6.09 11.29 -56.69
N ASN A 325 6.81 12.21 -57.34
CA ASN A 325 8.24 12.40 -57.08
C ASN A 325 8.52 13.40 -55.92
N PHE A 326 7.57 14.28 -55.59
CA PHE A 326 7.71 15.31 -54.58
C PHE A 326 8.09 14.75 -53.18
N ASN A 327 7.52 13.60 -52.81
CA ASN A 327 7.77 12.92 -51.54
C ASN A 327 8.91 11.89 -51.58
N ARG A 328 9.60 11.73 -52.74
CA ARG A 328 10.72 10.79 -52.86
C ARG A 328 12.03 11.38 -52.34
N VAL A 329 12.70 10.65 -51.50
CA VAL A 329 14.05 11.01 -51.02
C VAL A 329 15.01 11.03 -52.24
N ASN A 330 15.75 12.12 -52.41
CA ASN A 330 16.69 12.35 -53.50
C ASN A 330 16.06 12.38 -54.91
N ALA A 331 14.79 12.79 -55.03
CA ALA A 331 14.14 12.93 -56.31
C ALA A 331 14.66 14.12 -57.09
N VAL A 332 14.88 13.93 -58.40
CA VAL A 332 15.13 15.00 -59.33
C VAL A 332 13.82 15.31 -60.09
N ILE A 333 13.27 16.49 -59.84
CA ILE A 333 11.97 16.88 -60.38
C ILE A 333 12.22 17.92 -61.50
N PRO A 334 11.93 17.61 -62.76
CA PRO A 334 12.04 18.60 -63.82
C PRO A 334 10.91 19.61 -63.71
N VAL A 335 11.24 20.91 -63.75
CA VAL A 335 10.28 22.01 -63.65
C VAL A 335 10.55 23.00 -64.77
N LYS A 336 9.52 23.56 -65.39
CA LYS A 336 9.64 24.59 -66.46
C LYS A 336 9.98 25.95 -65.88
N GLU A 337 9.34 26.32 -64.79
CA GLU A 337 9.51 27.59 -64.16
C GLU A 337 9.59 27.43 -62.63
N LEU A 338 10.79 27.64 -62.07
CA LEU A 338 11.01 27.47 -60.63
C LEU A 338 10.27 28.54 -59.79
N ALA A 339 10.11 29.76 -60.36
CA ALA A 339 9.40 30.85 -59.69
C ALA A 339 7.91 30.60 -59.50
N GLY A 340 7.33 29.70 -60.33
CA GLY A 340 5.93 29.28 -60.24
C GLY A 340 5.65 28.19 -59.20
N ILE A 341 6.67 27.75 -58.45
CA ILE A 341 6.50 26.71 -57.41
C ILE A 341 6.85 27.31 -56.06
N LYS A 342 5.91 27.31 -55.15
CA LYS A 342 6.11 27.72 -53.77
C LYS A 342 5.89 26.51 -52.86
N ILE A 343 6.94 26.09 -52.19
CA ILE A 343 6.85 25.07 -51.15
C ILE A 343 6.67 25.79 -49.81
N GLU A 344 5.58 25.49 -49.14
CA GLU A 344 5.29 26.06 -47.83
C GLU A 344 5.59 25.00 -46.76
N GLN A 345 6.64 25.26 -46.01
CA GLN A 345 7.02 24.44 -44.85
C GLN A 345 6.31 24.96 -43.61
N MET A 346 5.67 24.05 -42.88
CA MET A 346 4.91 24.37 -41.66
C MET A 346 5.85 24.50 -40.41
N SER A 347 7.05 25.05 -40.59
CA SER A 347 8.06 25.11 -39.51
C SER A 347 7.60 25.89 -38.27
N ARG A 348 6.79 26.94 -38.47
CA ARG A 348 6.25 27.74 -37.37
C ARG A 348 5.18 27.00 -36.60
N GLU A 349 4.26 26.37 -37.28
CA GLU A 349 3.17 25.57 -36.71
C GLU A 349 3.73 24.36 -35.95
N ILE A 350 4.82 23.77 -36.43
CA ILE A 350 5.55 22.70 -35.73
C ILE A 350 6.08 23.20 -34.38
N LEU A 351 6.76 24.38 -34.36
CA LEU A 351 7.24 24.99 -33.12
C LEU A 351 6.10 25.33 -32.15
N ASP A 352 4.95 25.77 -32.66
CA ASP A 352 3.78 26.05 -31.84
C ASP A 352 3.25 24.77 -31.16
N GLN A 353 3.26 23.60 -31.85
CA GLN A 353 2.86 22.33 -31.23
C GLN A 353 3.84 21.89 -30.13
N TYR A 354 5.16 22.04 -30.33
CA TYR A 354 6.14 21.78 -29.27
C TYR A 354 5.89 22.67 -28.05
N THR A 355 5.59 23.96 -28.28
CA THR A 355 5.24 24.88 -27.18
C THR A 355 3.99 24.45 -26.41
N VAL A 356 3.00 23.88 -27.09
CA VAL A 356 1.79 23.33 -26.45
C VAL A 356 2.16 22.14 -25.55
N ILE A 357 3.00 21.22 -26.06
CA ILE A 357 3.47 20.05 -25.31
C ILE A 357 4.22 20.48 -24.06
N ASP A 358 5.22 21.39 -24.20
CA ASP A 358 6.03 21.87 -23.07
C ASP A 358 5.16 22.56 -22.01
N LYS A 359 4.23 23.43 -22.42
CA LYS A 359 3.30 24.08 -21.48
C LYS A 359 2.35 23.09 -20.81
N ALA A 360 1.93 22.03 -21.49
CA ALA A 360 1.10 20.99 -20.89
C ALA A 360 1.89 20.17 -19.87
N LEU A 361 3.14 19.84 -20.13
CA LEU A 361 4.04 19.18 -19.17
C LEU A 361 4.29 20.06 -17.94
N ASP A 362 4.62 21.33 -18.14
CA ASP A 362 4.76 22.31 -17.06
C ASP A 362 3.51 22.40 -16.17
N ARG A 363 2.31 22.38 -16.82
CA ARG A 363 1.04 22.41 -16.10
C ARG A 363 0.86 21.15 -15.25
N ILE A 364 1.15 19.98 -15.82
CA ILE A 364 1.07 18.69 -15.11
C ILE A 364 1.99 18.70 -13.89
N GLN A 365 3.25 19.10 -14.06
CA GLN A 365 4.21 19.17 -12.95
C GLN A 365 3.72 20.11 -11.83
N ARG A 366 3.21 21.29 -12.18
CA ARG A 366 2.70 22.27 -11.20
C ARG A 366 1.47 21.77 -10.47
N VAL A 367 0.55 21.12 -11.16
CA VAL A 367 -0.67 20.57 -10.56
C VAL A 367 -0.34 19.43 -9.62
N LEU A 368 0.54 18.50 -10.04
CA LEU A 368 1.00 17.40 -9.20
C LEU A 368 1.94 17.85 -8.06
N GLY A 369 2.39 19.11 -8.06
CA GLY A 369 3.29 19.65 -7.07
C GLY A 369 4.71 19.09 -7.14
N VAL A 370 5.11 18.50 -8.29
CA VAL A 370 6.44 17.94 -8.52
C VAL A 370 7.28 18.89 -9.36
N ASN A 371 8.60 18.91 -9.15
CA ASN A 371 9.52 19.75 -9.89
C ASN A 371 10.66 18.92 -10.53
N ASP A 372 11.45 19.55 -11.41
CA ASP A 372 12.53 18.89 -12.14
C ASP A 372 13.59 18.27 -11.21
N SER A 373 13.86 18.90 -10.08
CA SER A 373 14.79 18.35 -9.08
C SER A 373 14.28 17.07 -8.43
N PHE A 374 12.96 16.93 -8.26
CA PHE A 374 12.31 15.71 -7.79
C PHE A 374 12.39 14.62 -8.86
N LEU A 375 12.35 15.00 -10.14
CA LEU A 375 12.50 14.09 -11.27
C LEU A 375 13.95 13.64 -11.49
N GLY A 376 14.91 14.08 -10.65
CA GLY A 376 16.33 13.81 -10.84
C GLY A 376 16.99 14.64 -11.94
N MET A 377 16.29 15.61 -12.51
CA MET A 377 16.76 16.52 -13.56
C MET A 377 17.39 17.78 -12.93
N ALA A 378 18.37 17.60 -12.05
CA ALA A 378 19.10 18.74 -11.51
C ALA A 378 20.07 19.28 -12.57
N TYR A 379 20.01 20.58 -12.84
CA TYR A 379 20.98 21.21 -13.72
C TYR A 379 22.35 21.31 -13.04
N ALA A 380 23.42 21.07 -13.79
CA ALA A 380 24.82 21.15 -13.28
C ALA A 380 25.17 22.50 -12.66
N SER A 381 24.40 23.56 -12.97
CA SER A 381 24.55 24.91 -12.43
C SER A 381 23.81 25.12 -11.09
N ASP A 382 22.99 24.19 -10.64
CA ASP A 382 22.19 24.37 -9.43
C ASP A 382 23.02 24.07 -8.19
N SER A 383 22.98 24.98 -7.21
CA SER A 383 23.65 24.74 -5.93
C SER A 383 22.90 23.66 -5.15
N GLY A 384 23.63 22.81 -4.43
CA GLY A 384 23.02 21.76 -3.61
C GLY A 384 21.94 22.28 -2.65
N ARG A 385 22.09 23.53 -2.14
CA ARG A 385 21.08 24.19 -1.32
C ARG A 385 19.78 24.50 -2.08
N LYS A 386 19.87 24.91 -3.37
CA LYS A 386 18.69 25.16 -4.21
C LYS A 386 17.93 23.86 -4.47
N VAL A 387 18.66 22.78 -4.80
CA VAL A 387 18.06 21.44 -5.04
C VAL A 387 17.31 20.96 -3.79
N LYS A 388 17.92 21.07 -2.61
CA LYS A 388 17.28 20.70 -1.33
C LYS A 388 16.01 21.51 -1.06
N LEU A 389 16.05 22.83 -1.27
CA LEU A 389 14.86 23.68 -1.08
C LEU A 389 13.72 23.31 -2.05
N GLN A 390 14.05 22.95 -3.28
CA GLN A 390 13.07 22.51 -4.26
C GLN A 390 12.47 21.15 -3.90
N GLN A 391 13.27 20.21 -3.41
CA GLN A 391 12.78 18.92 -2.89
C GLN A 391 11.88 19.11 -1.68
N SER A 392 12.28 19.95 -0.71
CA SER A 392 11.44 20.28 0.45
C SER A 392 10.09 20.90 0.06
N ALA A 393 10.05 21.76 -0.95
CA ALA A 393 8.81 22.34 -1.45
C ALA A 393 7.89 21.27 -2.07
N THR A 394 8.45 20.31 -2.82
CA THR A 394 7.68 19.17 -3.35
C THR A 394 7.12 18.31 -2.22
N ILE A 395 7.91 17.99 -1.20
CA ILE A 395 7.45 17.23 -0.03
C ILE A 395 6.27 17.92 0.66
N MET A 396 6.34 19.25 0.82
CA MET A 396 5.24 20.03 1.39
C MET A 396 3.97 19.97 0.54
N SER A 397 4.08 20.01 -0.80
CA SER A 397 2.92 19.92 -1.69
C SER A 397 2.25 18.55 -1.65
N LEU A 398 3.03 17.49 -1.44
CA LEU A 398 2.55 16.11 -1.37
C LEU A 398 2.06 15.70 0.04
N ARG A 399 2.22 16.56 1.06
CA ARG A 399 1.92 16.23 2.47
C ARG A 399 0.47 15.79 2.70
N TYR A 400 -0.48 16.37 1.96
CA TYR A 400 -1.89 15.98 2.08
C TYR A 400 -2.11 14.50 1.72
N ILE A 401 -1.55 14.07 0.60
CA ILE A 401 -1.66 12.66 0.14
C ILE A 401 -0.87 11.75 1.08
N THR A 402 0.33 12.16 1.50
CA THR A 402 1.13 11.42 2.48
C THR A 402 0.32 11.13 3.76
N ALA A 403 -0.37 12.15 4.30
CA ALA A 403 -1.16 11.99 5.51
C ALA A 403 -2.32 10.99 5.33
N ARG A 404 -2.93 10.91 4.12
CA ARG A 404 -3.97 9.91 3.83
C ARG A 404 -3.41 8.50 3.74
N ILE A 405 -2.24 8.34 3.12
CA ILE A 405 -1.53 7.06 3.08
C ILE A 405 -1.12 6.63 4.49
N GLU A 406 -0.56 7.54 5.30
CA GLU A 406 -0.23 7.28 6.71
C GLU A 406 -1.46 6.84 7.51
N SER A 407 -2.61 7.52 7.35
CA SER A 407 -3.88 7.15 8.01
C SER A 407 -4.34 5.74 7.62
N PHE A 408 -4.21 5.39 6.34
CA PHE A 408 -4.53 4.04 5.86
C PHE A 408 -3.65 2.97 6.53
N TYR A 409 -2.33 3.17 6.55
CA TYR A 409 -1.39 2.23 7.19
C TYR A 409 -1.62 2.13 8.69
N GLN A 410 -1.92 3.25 9.36
CA GLN A 410 -2.25 3.26 10.78
C GLN A 410 -3.49 2.41 11.06
N SER A 411 -4.54 2.58 10.27
CA SER A 411 -5.78 1.81 10.42
C SER A 411 -5.55 0.32 10.13
N LEU A 412 -4.75 0.00 9.10
CA LEU A 412 -4.39 -1.38 8.77
C LEU A 412 -3.58 -2.03 9.89
N GLY A 413 -2.61 -1.30 10.46
CA GLY A 413 -1.81 -1.77 11.59
C GLY A 413 -2.63 -1.99 12.85
N ASP A 414 -3.59 -1.10 13.13
CA ASP A 414 -4.51 -1.25 14.27
C ASP A 414 -5.36 -2.52 14.16
N ASP A 415 -5.90 -2.78 12.96
CA ASP A 415 -6.64 -4.03 12.74
C ASP A 415 -5.75 -5.27 12.85
N THR A 416 -4.56 -5.20 12.28
CA THR A 416 -3.62 -6.31 12.35
C THR A 416 -3.26 -6.65 13.80
N ALA A 417 -2.99 -5.65 14.62
CA ALA A 417 -2.72 -5.82 16.04
C ALA A 417 -3.91 -6.48 16.77
N LYS A 418 -5.13 -6.05 16.45
CA LYS A 418 -6.35 -6.62 17.04
C LYS A 418 -6.56 -8.08 16.60
N LEU A 419 -6.32 -8.38 15.31
CA LEU A 419 -6.45 -9.74 14.79
C LEU A 419 -5.38 -10.68 15.34
N ILE A 420 -4.13 -10.22 15.47
CA ILE A 420 -3.07 -10.99 16.12
C ILE A 420 -3.49 -11.33 17.55
N ARG A 421 -3.96 -10.35 18.32
CA ARG A 421 -4.41 -10.54 19.69
C ARG A 421 -5.56 -11.54 19.81
N GLN A 422 -6.48 -11.58 18.83
CA GLN A 422 -7.66 -12.42 18.86
C GLN A 422 -7.41 -13.84 18.33
N TYR A 423 -6.64 -13.97 17.25
CA TYR A 423 -6.52 -15.22 16.51
C TYR A 423 -5.17 -15.94 16.62
N TYR A 424 -4.11 -15.24 17.07
CA TYR A 424 -2.82 -15.88 17.28
C TYR A 424 -2.76 -16.45 18.70
N THR A 425 -3.51 -17.54 18.94
CA THR A 425 -3.59 -18.20 20.25
C THR A 425 -2.65 -19.40 20.39
N ALA A 426 -2.17 -19.95 19.27
CA ALA A 426 -1.28 -21.09 19.25
C ALA A 426 0.16 -20.68 19.65
N ASN A 427 0.87 -21.60 20.33
CA ASN A 427 2.32 -21.46 20.52
C ASN A 427 3.00 -21.63 19.15
N GLN A 428 3.66 -20.60 18.68
CA GLN A 428 4.35 -20.61 17.40
C GLN A 428 5.65 -19.82 17.47
N VAL A 429 6.65 -20.32 16.74
CA VAL A 429 7.92 -19.63 16.57
C VAL A 429 7.90 -18.93 15.23
N ILE A 430 8.00 -17.61 15.26
CA ILE A 430 8.08 -16.79 14.05
C ILE A 430 9.50 -16.29 13.83
N MET A 431 9.90 -16.16 12.59
CA MET A 431 11.16 -15.53 12.21
C MET A 431 10.90 -14.08 11.83
N VAL A 432 11.58 -13.18 12.49
CA VAL A 432 11.56 -11.75 12.14
C VAL A 432 12.89 -11.41 11.49
N VAL A 433 12.81 -10.83 10.30
CA VAL A 433 13.98 -10.34 9.57
C VAL A 433 14.25 -8.90 10.03
N ASP A 434 15.36 -8.71 10.72
CA ASP A 434 15.80 -7.41 11.14
C ASP A 434 17.06 -7.00 10.36
N GLU A 435 17.05 -5.83 9.74
CA GLU A 435 18.15 -5.36 8.89
C GLU A 435 19.45 -5.13 9.66
N VAL A 436 19.38 -4.86 10.96
CA VAL A 436 20.55 -4.55 11.81
C VAL A 436 21.02 -5.77 12.60
N VAL A 437 20.09 -6.49 13.24
CA VAL A 437 20.40 -7.62 14.12
C VAL A 437 20.45 -8.93 13.34
N GLY A 438 19.89 -8.95 12.11
CA GLY A 438 19.72 -10.15 11.31
C GLY A 438 18.45 -10.92 11.70
N ASN A 439 18.35 -12.16 11.22
CA ASN A 439 17.18 -12.99 11.49
C ASN A 439 17.15 -13.38 12.97
N ARG A 440 16.05 -13.08 13.65
CA ARG A 440 15.79 -13.53 15.01
C ARG A 440 14.51 -14.36 15.07
N TRP A 441 14.51 -15.33 15.96
CA TRP A 441 13.37 -16.20 16.20
C TRP A 441 12.67 -15.74 17.47
N ILE A 442 11.36 -15.57 17.40
CA ILE A 442 10.52 -15.15 18.51
C ILE A 442 9.47 -16.22 18.74
N GLU A 443 9.33 -16.65 19.98
CA GLU A 443 8.29 -17.57 20.38
C GLU A 443 7.08 -16.76 20.86
N LEU A 444 5.99 -16.84 20.10
CA LEU A 444 4.71 -16.24 20.46
C LEU A 444 3.89 -17.22 21.30
N ASN A 445 3.14 -16.70 22.26
CA ASN A 445 2.25 -17.46 23.13
C ASN A 445 2.97 -18.60 23.86
N LYS A 446 4.08 -18.28 24.47
CA LYS A 446 4.78 -19.23 25.33
C LYS A 446 3.86 -19.65 26.47
N PRO A 447 3.65 -20.97 26.68
CA PRO A 447 2.78 -21.44 27.72
C PRO A 447 3.34 -21.11 29.10
N MET A 448 2.50 -20.65 30.01
CA MET A 448 2.86 -20.49 31.41
C MET A 448 3.11 -21.86 32.01
N MET A 449 4.24 -22.01 32.69
CA MET A 449 4.69 -23.28 33.26
C MET A 449 4.59 -23.28 34.78
N GLU A 450 4.07 -24.34 35.35
CA GLU A 450 4.07 -24.57 36.79
C GLU A 450 4.95 -25.77 37.15
N PHE A 451 5.39 -25.83 38.40
CA PHE A 451 6.15 -26.97 38.91
C PHE A 451 5.28 -28.24 38.94
N ALA A 452 5.68 -29.26 38.20
CA ALA A 452 4.93 -30.52 38.09
C ALA A 452 4.94 -31.39 39.35
N GLY A 453 5.62 -30.95 40.43
CA GLY A 453 5.76 -31.72 41.66
C GLY A 453 6.80 -32.84 41.60
N SER A 454 7.56 -32.95 40.51
CA SER A 454 8.59 -33.97 40.30
C SER A 454 9.88 -33.33 39.76
N PHE A 455 11.01 -34.05 40.00
CA PHE A 455 12.30 -33.66 39.47
C PHE A 455 12.74 -34.68 38.41
N ASP A 456 13.48 -34.21 37.42
CA ASP A 456 14.05 -35.08 36.39
C ASP A 456 15.23 -35.91 36.93
N ALA A 457 15.79 -36.79 36.07
CA ALA A 457 16.93 -37.65 36.43
C ALA A 457 18.20 -36.85 36.79
N ASN A 458 18.26 -35.56 36.45
CA ASN A 458 19.37 -34.64 36.73
C ASN A 458 19.10 -33.73 37.95
N GLY A 459 17.96 -33.94 38.65
CA GLY A 459 17.58 -33.15 39.83
C GLY A 459 17.01 -31.76 39.47
N GLN A 460 16.64 -31.50 38.20
CA GLN A 460 15.98 -30.27 37.82
C GLN A 460 14.45 -30.38 38.01
N PRO A 461 13.75 -29.32 38.43
CA PRO A 461 12.31 -29.35 38.58
C PRO A 461 11.63 -29.54 37.20
N GLN A 462 10.76 -30.56 37.13
CA GLN A 462 9.93 -30.73 35.94
C GLN A 462 8.83 -29.68 35.94
N MET A 463 8.72 -28.97 34.82
CA MET A 463 7.70 -27.96 34.60
C MET A 463 6.60 -28.52 33.69
N ARG A 464 5.35 -28.22 33.99
CA ARG A 464 4.22 -28.54 33.13
C ARG A 464 3.44 -27.29 32.80
N PRO A 465 2.77 -27.23 31.61
CA PRO A 465 1.94 -26.09 31.28
C PRO A 465 0.70 -26.03 32.19
N ILE A 466 0.31 -24.82 32.58
CA ILE A 466 -0.94 -24.57 33.28
C ILE A 466 -2.07 -24.70 32.24
N LEU A 467 -3.03 -25.60 32.48
CA LEU A 467 -4.13 -25.84 31.58
C LEU A 467 -5.43 -25.26 32.16
N LEU A 468 -6.17 -24.52 31.36
CA LEU A 468 -7.53 -24.04 31.65
C LEU A 468 -8.51 -24.49 30.54
N PRO A 469 -9.81 -24.56 30.86
CA PRO A 469 -10.82 -24.79 29.83
C PRO A 469 -10.74 -23.78 28.71
N GLU A 470 -10.69 -24.24 27.47
CA GLU A 470 -10.72 -23.36 26.30
C GLU A 470 -12.11 -22.77 26.14
N VAL A 471 -12.17 -21.46 25.94
CA VAL A 471 -13.41 -20.70 25.77
C VAL A 471 -13.47 -20.21 24.34
N ASP A 472 -14.56 -20.45 23.62
CA ASP A 472 -14.78 -19.90 22.30
C ASP A 472 -14.79 -18.36 22.40
N PRO A 473 -13.86 -17.67 21.73
CA PRO A 473 -13.78 -16.20 21.80
C PRO A 473 -15.01 -15.50 21.20
N ALA A 474 -15.81 -16.22 20.42
CA ALA A 474 -17.00 -15.68 19.79
C ALA A 474 -18.25 -15.77 20.66
N SER A 475 -18.48 -16.90 21.33
CA SER A 475 -19.66 -17.16 22.15
C SER A 475 -19.42 -16.99 23.66
N GLY A 476 -18.16 -17.07 24.11
CA GLY A 476 -17.82 -17.10 25.53
C GLY A 476 -18.17 -18.44 26.23
N GLU A 477 -18.51 -19.47 25.46
CA GLU A 477 -18.84 -20.80 25.98
C GLU A 477 -17.57 -21.68 26.03
N ILE A 478 -17.56 -22.64 26.98
CA ILE A 478 -16.47 -23.61 27.09
C ILE A 478 -16.55 -24.56 25.90
N MET A 479 -15.43 -24.75 25.21
CA MET A 479 -15.35 -25.66 24.08
C MET A 479 -15.31 -27.11 24.53
N GLU A 480 -16.09 -27.96 23.88
CA GLU A 480 -16.14 -29.41 24.09
C GLU A 480 -15.72 -30.12 22.79
N ASP A 481 -15.07 -31.27 22.94
CA ASP A 481 -14.74 -32.13 21.79
C ASP A 481 -15.97 -32.91 21.30
N GLU A 482 -15.82 -33.70 20.22
CA GLU A 482 -16.88 -34.50 19.64
C GLU A 482 -17.44 -35.56 20.64
N ASP A 483 -16.66 -35.89 21.67
CA ASP A 483 -17.04 -36.85 22.74
C ASP A 483 -17.64 -36.17 23.98
N GLY A 484 -17.76 -34.83 23.99
CA GLY A 484 -18.33 -34.04 25.08
C GLY A 484 -17.35 -33.78 26.22
N ASN A 485 -16.03 -33.96 26.03
CA ASN A 485 -15.05 -33.60 27.01
C ASN A 485 -14.63 -32.14 26.84
N ILE A 486 -14.37 -31.44 27.93
CA ILE A 486 -13.89 -30.06 27.93
C ILE A 486 -12.48 -30.02 27.33
N ILE A 487 -12.31 -29.22 26.29
CA ILE A 487 -11.00 -28.96 25.68
C ILE A 487 -10.18 -28.11 26.66
N MET A 488 -9.05 -28.65 27.09
CA MET A 488 -8.12 -27.96 28.00
C MET A 488 -6.99 -27.35 27.18
N ALA A 489 -6.78 -26.05 27.32
CA ALA A 489 -5.74 -25.33 26.61
C ALA A 489 -4.73 -24.72 27.58
N PRO A 490 -3.44 -24.61 27.22
CA PRO A 490 -2.46 -23.96 28.04
C PRO A 490 -2.75 -22.47 28.17
N VAL A 491 -2.55 -21.93 29.36
CA VAL A 491 -2.57 -20.47 29.58
C VAL A 491 -1.30 -19.90 28.97
N ASN A 492 -1.45 -18.99 28.03
CA ASN A 492 -0.34 -18.32 27.38
C ASN A 492 -0.07 -16.98 28.05
N GLU A 493 1.20 -16.61 28.19
CA GLU A 493 1.59 -15.30 28.74
C GLU A 493 0.96 -14.15 27.95
N LEU A 494 0.95 -14.25 26.61
CA LEU A 494 0.38 -13.24 25.72
C LEU A 494 -1.16 -13.12 25.82
N GLU A 495 -1.86 -14.20 26.07
CA GLU A 495 -3.32 -14.21 26.11
C GLU A 495 -3.90 -13.42 27.30
N THR A 496 -3.19 -13.41 28.41
CA THR A 496 -3.55 -12.64 29.60
C THR A 496 -3.11 -11.18 29.50
N GLU A 497 -1.98 -10.92 28.87
CA GLU A 497 -1.35 -9.60 28.90
C GLU A 497 -1.72 -8.75 27.68
N LEU A 498 -1.88 -9.34 26.50
CA LEU A 498 -2.32 -8.59 25.32
C LEU A 498 -3.80 -8.20 25.34
N ARG A 499 -4.67 -8.95 26.02
CA ARG A 499 -6.09 -8.60 26.14
C ARG A 499 -6.32 -7.28 26.85
N ASP A 500 -5.53 -6.99 27.87
CA ASP A 500 -5.66 -5.79 28.70
C ASP A 500 -4.71 -4.67 28.27
N MET A 501 -3.88 -4.93 27.27
CA MET A 501 -2.91 -3.97 26.77
C MET A 501 -3.57 -2.86 25.98
N HIS A 502 -3.38 -1.62 26.43
CA HIS A 502 -3.70 -0.45 25.65
C HIS A 502 -2.49 -0.02 24.84
N PHE A 503 -2.61 -0.02 23.53
CA PHE A 503 -1.57 0.43 22.61
C PHE A 503 -2.11 1.50 21.67
N THR A 504 -1.21 2.33 21.19
CA THR A 504 -1.49 3.31 20.14
C THR A 504 -0.63 3.00 18.94
N ILE A 505 -1.23 2.79 17.78
CA ILE A 505 -0.49 2.60 16.55
C ILE A 505 0.03 3.95 16.07
N ARG A 506 1.31 4.01 15.79
CA ARG A 506 1.99 5.17 15.21
C ARG A 506 2.69 4.73 13.94
N ILE A 507 2.80 5.65 13.00
CA ILE A 507 3.63 5.47 11.83
C ILE A 507 4.92 6.24 12.06
N ASP A 508 6.03 5.54 11.88
CA ASP A 508 7.33 6.17 11.84
C ASP A 508 7.65 6.56 10.40
N ALA A 509 7.41 7.83 10.09
CA ALA A 509 7.73 8.40 8.77
C ALA A 509 9.18 8.91 8.77
N SER A 510 10.13 7.99 8.81
CA SER A 510 11.54 8.31 9.08
C SER A 510 12.32 8.90 7.90
N ALA A 511 11.81 8.90 6.67
CA ALA A 511 12.69 9.03 5.50
C ALA A 511 13.08 10.46 5.08
N TYR A 512 12.38 11.52 5.45
CA TYR A 512 12.71 12.89 4.99
C TYR A 512 12.27 13.99 5.97
N ASN A 513 12.73 13.91 7.22
CA ASN A 513 12.52 15.01 8.15
C ASN A 513 13.76 15.92 8.17
N ASP A 514 13.52 17.20 7.98
CA ASP A 514 14.49 18.29 8.25
C ASP A 514 15.06 18.18 9.70
N GLU A 515 14.31 17.53 10.59
CA GLU A 515 14.70 17.19 11.96
C GLU A 515 15.80 16.12 12.01
N ASP A 516 15.76 15.10 11.14
CA ASP A 516 16.80 14.05 11.09
C ASP A 516 18.12 14.60 10.55
N GLU A 517 18.09 15.51 9.55
CA GLU A 517 19.29 16.16 9.07
C GLU A 517 19.91 17.08 10.14
N LYS A 518 19.07 17.80 10.89
CA LYS A 518 19.53 18.61 12.05
C LYS A 518 20.08 17.73 13.16
N ALA A 519 19.44 16.58 13.41
CA ALA A 519 19.89 15.60 14.39
C ALA A 519 21.19 14.93 13.96
N GLN A 520 21.36 14.57 12.69
CA GLN A 520 22.62 14.08 12.12
C GLN A 520 23.74 15.12 12.24
N LEU A 521 23.48 16.37 11.86
CA LEU A 521 24.42 17.48 12.01
C LEU A 521 24.79 17.70 13.49
N MET A 522 23.82 17.60 14.39
CA MET A 522 24.05 17.70 15.84
C MET A 522 24.88 16.54 16.35
N LEU A 523 24.58 15.31 15.92
CA LEU A 523 25.33 14.12 16.29
C LEU A 523 26.76 14.18 15.75
N GLU A 524 26.95 14.57 14.49
CA GLU A 524 28.24 14.73 13.86
C GLU A 524 29.06 15.82 14.59
N THR A 525 28.42 16.93 14.96
CA THR A 525 29.06 18.01 15.73
C THR A 525 29.43 17.55 17.14
N VAL A 526 28.59 16.76 17.80
CA VAL A 526 28.84 16.24 19.14
C VAL A 526 29.89 15.14 19.12
N MET A 527 29.87 14.23 18.13
CA MET A 527 30.79 13.09 18.10
C MET A 527 32.15 13.40 17.47
N SER A 528 32.21 14.23 16.43
CA SER A 528 33.44 14.51 15.67
C SER A 528 34.01 15.92 15.90
N GLY A 529 33.23 16.84 16.46
CA GLY A 529 33.66 18.22 16.71
C GLY A 529 34.63 18.36 17.89
N GLN A 530 35.41 19.45 17.88
CA GLN A 530 36.32 19.77 19.01
C GLN A 530 35.60 19.82 20.37
N VAL A 531 34.35 20.27 20.40
CA VAL A 531 33.51 20.33 21.59
C VAL A 531 33.21 18.92 22.10
N GLY A 532 32.89 17.98 21.22
CA GLY A 532 32.63 16.58 21.56
C GLY A 532 33.87 15.90 22.13
N GLN A 533 35.03 16.12 21.52
CA GLN A 533 36.30 15.59 22.02
C GLN A 533 36.67 16.15 23.39
N MET A 534 36.47 17.44 23.63
CA MET A 534 36.67 18.03 24.97
C MET A 534 35.67 17.50 25.98
N MET A 535 34.39 17.37 25.64
CA MET A 535 33.38 16.84 26.54
C MET A 535 33.61 15.37 26.88
N SER A 536 34.04 14.54 25.95
CA SER A 536 34.34 13.12 26.20
C SER A 536 35.47 12.93 27.20
N GLN A 537 36.42 13.88 27.27
CA GLN A 537 37.55 13.86 28.23
C GLN A 537 37.20 14.45 29.60
N VAL A 538 36.41 15.54 29.62
CA VAL A 538 36.11 16.28 30.86
C VAL A 538 34.85 15.74 31.57
N ASN A 539 33.83 15.37 30.79
CA ASN A 539 32.58 14.84 31.33
C ASN A 539 32.01 13.76 30.36
N PRO A 540 32.50 12.52 30.43
CA PRO A 540 32.05 11.44 29.55
C PRO A 540 30.56 11.10 29.73
N ALA A 541 30.02 11.17 30.95
CA ALA A 541 28.60 10.96 31.18
C ALA A 541 27.73 11.99 30.45
N GLY A 542 28.11 13.27 30.54
CA GLY A 542 27.43 14.34 29.81
C GLY A 542 27.53 14.20 28.28
N PHE A 543 28.68 13.69 27.76
CA PHE A 543 28.85 13.41 26.35
C PHE A 543 27.85 12.35 25.86
N PHE A 544 27.69 11.24 26.58
CA PHE A 544 26.73 10.18 26.24
C PHE A 544 25.27 10.66 26.36
N GLN A 545 24.94 11.50 27.36
CA GLN A 545 23.61 12.12 27.46
C GLN A 545 23.29 13.05 26.28
N MET A 546 24.23 13.87 25.83
CA MET A 546 24.04 14.71 24.67
C MET A 546 23.89 13.88 23.38
N SER A 547 24.67 12.81 23.24
CA SER A 547 24.55 11.87 22.13
C SER A 547 23.19 11.17 22.15
N ALA A 548 22.70 10.76 23.32
CA ALA A 548 21.36 10.20 23.48
C ALA A 548 20.25 11.19 23.10
N LEU A 549 20.41 12.47 23.47
CA LEU A 549 19.46 13.52 23.11
C LEU A 549 19.43 13.77 21.60
N ALA A 550 20.61 13.78 20.95
CA ALA A 550 20.70 13.89 19.50
C ALA A 550 20.06 12.70 18.78
N MET A 551 20.32 11.47 19.28
CA MET A 551 19.71 10.26 18.73
C MET A 551 18.19 10.19 18.98
N LYS A 552 17.71 10.72 20.12
CA LYS A 552 16.26 10.78 20.40
C LYS A 552 15.50 11.68 19.44
N SER A 553 16.16 12.69 18.86
CA SER A 553 15.55 13.55 17.84
C SER A 553 15.50 12.88 16.47
N MET A 554 16.29 11.82 16.23
CA MET A 554 16.20 10.98 15.03
C MET A 554 15.03 10.01 15.21
N LYS A 555 14.04 10.07 14.34
CA LYS A 555 12.89 9.17 14.36
C LYS A 555 13.18 7.88 13.58
N THR A 556 14.27 7.19 13.92
CA THR A 556 14.62 5.91 13.31
C THR A 556 14.12 4.75 14.18
N LYS A 557 13.83 3.61 13.56
CA LYS A 557 13.36 2.38 14.21
C LYS A 557 14.22 1.98 15.44
N TYR A 558 15.53 2.23 15.35
CA TYR A 558 16.51 1.83 16.39
C TYR A 558 16.88 2.97 17.35
N SER A 559 16.34 4.16 17.14
CA SER A 559 16.61 5.33 17.99
C SER A 559 16.31 5.06 19.47
N PRO A 560 15.19 4.41 19.86
CA PRO A 560 14.91 4.12 21.27
C PRO A 560 15.95 3.21 21.91
N ASP A 561 16.39 2.16 21.22
CA ASP A 561 17.35 1.18 21.75
C ASP A 561 18.74 1.79 21.92
N ILE A 562 19.17 2.56 20.91
CA ILE A 562 20.44 3.28 20.98
C ILE A 562 20.42 4.32 22.11
N VAL A 563 19.31 5.05 22.26
CA VAL A 563 19.13 6.02 23.35
C VAL A 563 19.15 5.34 24.71
N ALA A 564 18.55 4.15 24.85
CA ALA A 564 18.57 3.37 26.06
C ALA A 564 20.02 2.96 26.45
N VAL A 565 20.77 2.42 25.47
CA VAL A 565 22.18 2.04 25.67
C VAL A 565 23.05 3.25 26.03
N LEU A 566 22.86 4.38 25.34
CA LEU A 566 23.63 5.60 25.60
C LEU A 566 23.31 6.17 27.00
N ASN A 567 22.05 6.17 27.44
CA ASN A 567 21.64 6.62 28.75
C ASN A 567 22.16 5.68 29.85
N GLN A 568 22.12 4.37 29.63
CA GLN A 568 22.68 3.38 30.55
C GLN A 568 24.20 3.57 30.71
N THR A 569 24.91 3.79 29.61
CA THR A 569 26.34 4.08 29.62
C THR A 569 26.65 5.38 30.36
N ALA A 570 25.82 6.42 30.16
CA ALA A 570 25.95 7.68 30.87
C ALA A 570 25.74 7.53 32.38
N ALA A 571 24.75 6.75 32.78
CA ALA A 571 24.46 6.48 34.20
C ALA A 571 25.60 5.69 34.89
N MET A 572 26.17 4.69 34.18
CA MET A 572 27.34 3.96 34.66
C MET A 572 28.56 4.87 34.90
N LEU A 573 28.82 5.78 33.98
CA LEU A 573 29.93 6.71 34.05
C LEU A 573 29.67 7.88 35.03
N GLY A 574 28.40 8.22 35.27
CA GLY A 574 27.97 9.21 36.25
C GLY A 574 28.02 8.76 37.72
N GLY A 575 28.33 7.50 37.96
CA GLY A 575 28.48 6.95 39.31
C GLY A 575 27.17 6.58 40.02
N ASP A 576 26.09 6.36 39.24
CA ASP A 576 24.80 5.95 39.78
C ASP A 576 24.84 4.48 40.25
N PRO A 577 24.68 4.19 41.58
CA PRO A 577 24.84 2.85 42.13
C PRO A 577 23.78 1.85 41.66
N GLU A 578 22.58 2.31 41.29
CA GLU A 578 21.51 1.43 40.77
C GLU A 578 21.80 0.97 39.33
N ALA A 579 22.31 1.86 38.47
CA ALA A 579 22.70 1.52 37.12
C ALA A 579 23.91 0.56 37.06
N GLN A 580 24.86 0.70 38.00
CA GLN A 580 26.00 -0.20 38.14
C GLN A 580 25.57 -1.60 38.62
N ALA A 581 24.55 -1.69 39.46
CA ALA A 581 24.00 -2.96 39.94
C ALA A 581 23.24 -3.71 38.83
N GLN A 582 22.45 -3.02 38.03
CA GLN A 582 21.75 -3.60 36.87
C GLN A 582 22.71 -4.09 35.79
N ALA A 583 23.75 -3.33 35.50
CA ALA A 583 24.76 -3.73 34.51
C ALA A 583 25.57 -4.95 34.96
N SER A 584 25.85 -5.06 36.25
CA SER A 584 26.53 -6.24 36.79
C SER A 584 25.65 -7.50 36.79
N GLN A 585 24.32 -7.36 36.90
CA GLN A 585 23.37 -8.46 36.74
C GLN A 585 23.25 -8.92 35.29
N MET A 586 23.19 -7.99 34.33
CA MET A 586 23.18 -8.34 32.91
C MET A 586 24.49 -8.99 32.44
N ALA A 587 25.63 -8.53 32.95
CA ALA A 587 26.92 -9.14 32.63
C ALA A 587 27.07 -10.58 33.20
N GLN A 588 26.38 -10.91 34.29
CA GLN A 588 26.36 -12.26 34.87
C GLN A 588 25.34 -13.19 34.15
N GLY A 589 24.24 -12.64 33.63
CA GLY A 589 23.27 -13.39 32.82
C GLY A 589 23.78 -13.78 31.41
N GLY A 590 24.72 -13.01 30.85
CA GLY A 590 25.28 -13.24 29.51
C GLY A 590 26.37 -14.32 29.42
N GLN A 591 26.77 -14.98 30.53
CA GLN A 591 27.80 -16.01 30.48
C GLN A 591 27.31 -17.44 30.18
N GLN A 592 26.03 -17.66 29.97
CA GLN A 592 25.49 -18.98 29.63
C GLN A 592 25.03 -19.19 28.16
N GLY A 593 25.27 -18.26 27.28
CA GLY A 593 24.94 -18.48 25.87
C GLY A 593 25.45 -17.37 24.95
N GLY A 594 26.58 -17.60 24.30
CA GLY A 594 26.96 -16.78 23.15
C GLY A 594 28.24 -15.94 23.32
N GLN A 595 29.05 -15.94 22.32
CA GLN A 595 30.37 -15.32 22.24
C GLN A 595 30.36 -13.81 22.56
N PRO A 596 31.46 -13.26 23.17
CA PRO A 596 31.51 -11.87 23.59
C PRO A 596 31.47 -10.90 22.41
N MET A 597 30.63 -9.90 22.55
CA MET A 597 30.40 -8.78 21.60
C MET A 597 31.64 -7.89 21.32
N SER A 598 32.82 -8.26 21.77
CA SER A 598 34.04 -7.45 21.59
C SER A 598 34.69 -7.54 20.20
N LYS A 599 34.07 -8.25 19.24
CA LYS A 599 34.58 -8.35 17.86
C LYS A 599 33.86 -7.49 16.80
N ALA A 600 32.78 -6.81 17.13
CA ALA A 600 31.97 -6.07 16.17
C ALA A 600 32.33 -4.58 15.99
N LEU A 601 33.23 -4.02 16.78
CA LEU A 601 33.66 -2.62 16.66
C LEU A 601 35.14 -2.52 16.29
N LYS A 602 35.54 -3.09 15.17
CA LYS A 602 36.74 -2.66 14.45
C LYS A 602 36.30 -1.77 13.29
N LEU A 603 36.32 -0.47 13.51
CA LEU A 603 36.34 0.53 12.45
C LEU A 603 37.51 0.24 11.50
N PRO A 604 37.32 0.29 10.16
CA PRO A 604 38.41 0.15 9.23
C PRO A 604 39.38 1.31 9.41
N GLN A 605 40.62 1.01 9.75
CA GLN A 605 41.71 1.96 9.69
C GLN A 605 42.00 2.28 8.21
N ASN A 606 41.81 3.54 7.85
CA ASN A 606 42.25 4.11 6.57
C ASN A 606 43.79 4.00 6.49
N THR A 607 44.29 3.01 5.80
CA THR A 607 45.68 3.01 5.32
C THR A 607 45.74 3.81 4.02
N ASN A 608 46.08 5.09 4.14
CA ASN A 608 46.64 5.83 3.02
C ASN A 608 48.05 5.28 2.74
N GLU A 609 48.17 4.42 1.75
CA GLU A 609 49.45 4.23 1.06
C GLU A 609 49.33 4.82 -0.35
N GLY A 610 50.20 5.81 -0.59
CA GLY A 610 50.30 6.50 -1.83
C GLY A 610 50.81 5.63 -2.99
N VAL A 611 50.35 5.96 -4.16
CA VAL A 611 51.02 5.57 -5.42
C VAL A 611 51.46 6.82 -6.14
N ALA A 612 52.72 6.83 -6.41
CA ALA A 612 53.42 7.77 -7.28
C ALA A 612 52.95 7.69 -8.75
#